data_caf2b1de72c863c520d02f4a5839f3e3
#
_entry.id   caf2b1de72c863c520d02f4a5839f3e3
#
_cell.length_a   1.000
_cell.length_b   1.000
_cell.length_c   1.000
_cell.angle_alpha   90.00
_cell.angle_beta   90.00
_cell.angle_gamma   90.00
#
_symmetry.space_group_name_H-M   'P 1'
#
loop_
_entity.id
_entity.type
_entity.pdbx_description
1 polymer ?
#
loop_
_entity_poly.entity_id
_entity_poly.type
_entity_poly.pdbx_seq_one_letter_code
_entity_poly.pdbx_strand_id
1 'polypeptide(L)'
;GEKALCRYVLNMVELHMKPNMYAAQNSGQKAWNRLFDRSACPEDLLLLAKADHRGRINAAPYAETERIIRTRLSAFEEMMTRPHITGADLLARGIQPGKEMGRLLEEAHRLRLAGVKKEDALRQMRL
;
A
#
# COMPACT_ATOMS: atom_id res chain seq x y z
N GLY A 1 -20.52 2.84 10.61
CA GLY A 1 -21.65 3.65 10.23
C GLY A 1 -21.72 3.90 8.72
N GLU A 2 -22.73 4.60 8.31
CA GLU A 2 -22.96 4.88 6.88
C GLU A 2 -21.79 5.60 6.21
N LYS A 3 -21.18 6.58 6.90
CA LYS A 3 -20.05 7.32 6.34
C LYS A 3 -18.83 6.44 6.11
N ALA A 4 -18.58 5.51 7.02
CA ALA A 4 -17.46 4.56 6.89
C ALA A 4 -17.71 3.61 5.73
N LEU A 5 -18.94 3.12 5.58
CA LEU A 5 -19.34 2.24 4.47
C LEU A 5 -19.21 2.98 3.14
N CYS A 6 -19.67 4.22 3.05
CA CYS A 6 -19.53 5.04 1.83
C CYS A 6 -18.08 5.22 1.45
N ARG A 7 -17.20 5.53 2.41
CA ARG A 7 -15.76 5.70 2.15
C ARG A 7 -15.14 4.39 1.65
N TYR A 8 -15.52 3.27 2.24
CA TYR A 8 -15.06 1.96 1.82
C TYR A 8 -15.47 1.68 0.36
N VAL A 9 -16.75 1.87 0.04
CA VAL A 9 -17.26 1.63 -1.31
C VAL A 9 -16.57 2.52 -2.33
N LEU A 10 -16.44 3.82 -2.05
CA LEU A 10 -15.77 4.76 -2.94
C LEU A 10 -14.31 4.40 -3.15
N ASN A 11 -13.62 3.98 -2.09
CA ASN A 11 -12.24 3.51 -2.17
C ASN A 11 -12.11 2.30 -3.10
N MET A 12 -12.98 1.30 -2.92
CA MET A 12 -12.97 0.10 -3.76
C MET A 12 -13.27 0.43 -5.21
N VAL A 13 -14.26 1.28 -5.48
CA VAL A 13 -14.62 1.71 -6.84
C VAL A 13 -13.44 2.42 -7.50
N GLU A 14 -12.78 3.32 -6.77
CA GLU A 14 -11.62 4.05 -7.29
C GLU A 14 -10.46 3.13 -7.66
N LEU A 15 -10.20 2.12 -6.84
CA LEU A 15 -9.00 1.30 -6.97
C LEU A 15 -9.18 -0.03 -7.71
N HIS A 16 -10.42 -0.47 -7.95
CA HIS A 16 -10.69 -1.85 -8.40
C HIS A 16 -10.04 -2.25 -9.74
N MET A 17 -9.82 -1.31 -10.63
CA MET A 17 -9.19 -1.61 -11.93
C MET A 17 -7.66 -1.64 -11.86
N LYS A 18 -7.08 -1.09 -10.81
CA LYS A 18 -5.62 -0.92 -10.72
C LYS A 18 -4.84 -2.22 -10.58
N PRO A 19 -5.26 -3.23 -9.78
CA PRO A 19 -4.48 -4.46 -9.67
C PRO A 19 -4.24 -5.15 -11.01
N ASN A 20 -5.28 -5.30 -11.82
CA ASN A 20 -5.16 -5.94 -13.13
C ASN A 20 -4.30 -5.10 -14.09
N MET A 21 -4.45 -3.79 -14.04
CA MET A 21 -3.66 -2.86 -14.84
C MET A 21 -2.18 -2.91 -14.45
N TYR A 22 -1.88 -2.89 -13.17
CA TYR A 22 -0.50 -2.96 -12.67
C TYR A 22 0.16 -4.30 -13.04
N ALA A 23 -0.57 -5.41 -12.95
CA ALA A 23 -0.07 -6.71 -13.37
C ALA A 23 0.26 -6.72 -14.86
N ALA A 24 -0.62 -6.17 -15.69
CA ALA A 24 -0.42 -6.08 -17.15
C ALA A 24 0.76 -5.18 -17.53
N GLN A 25 0.98 -4.11 -16.76
CA GLN A 25 2.08 -3.15 -16.99
C GLN A 25 3.40 -3.60 -16.37
N ASN A 26 3.40 -4.72 -15.66
CA ASN A 26 4.56 -5.21 -14.92
C ASN A 26 5.12 -4.15 -13.94
N SER A 27 4.24 -3.51 -13.19
CA SER A 27 4.60 -2.47 -12.22
C SER A 27 5.51 -3.01 -11.12
N GLY A 28 6.43 -2.17 -10.62
CA GLY A 28 7.35 -2.55 -9.55
C GLY A 28 6.69 -2.54 -8.17
N GLN A 29 7.38 -3.10 -7.17
CA GLN A 29 6.85 -3.27 -5.82
C GLN A 29 6.44 -1.94 -5.17
N LYS A 30 7.17 -0.85 -5.42
CA LYS A 30 6.84 0.47 -4.88
C LYS A 30 5.44 0.93 -5.29
N ALA A 31 5.06 0.73 -6.56
CA ALA A 31 3.72 1.06 -7.04
C ALA A 31 2.66 0.20 -6.36
N TRP A 32 2.92 -1.10 -6.22
CA TRP A 32 2.03 -2.02 -5.52
C TRP A 32 1.88 -1.65 -4.04
N ASN A 33 2.97 -1.30 -3.36
CA ASN A 33 2.93 -0.87 -1.97
C ASN A 33 2.02 0.34 -1.79
N ARG A 34 2.14 1.32 -2.67
CA ARG A 34 1.29 2.53 -2.64
C ARG A 34 -0.18 2.19 -2.85
N LEU A 35 -0.46 1.27 -3.78
CA LEU A 35 -1.83 0.84 -4.05
C LEU A 35 -2.44 0.15 -2.82
N PHE A 36 -1.74 -0.81 -2.25
CA PHE A 36 -2.24 -1.56 -1.09
C PHE A 36 -2.39 -0.67 0.14
N ASP A 37 -1.47 0.27 0.34
CA ASP A 37 -1.54 1.23 1.44
C ASP A 37 -2.78 2.14 1.32
N ARG A 38 -3.16 2.53 0.10
CA ARG A 38 -4.35 3.33 -0.16
C ARG A 38 -5.64 2.54 -0.04
N SER A 39 -5.57 1.22 -0.16
CA SER A 39 -6.75 0.36 -0.13
C SER A 39 -7.29 0.22 1.29
N ALA A 40 -8.60 0.38 1.45
CA ALA A 40 -9.27 0.15 2.73
C ALA A 40 -9.16 -1.31 3.16
N CYS A 41 -9.13 -2.25 2.21
CA CYS A 41 -8.96 -3.68 2.45
C CYS A 41 -8.36 -4.34 1.21
N PRO A 42 -7.04 -4.60 1.20
CA PRO A 42 -6.38 -5.22 0.04
C PRO A 42 -6.99 -6.55 -0.39
N GLU A 43 -7.42 -7.40 0.53
CA GLU A 43 -8.06 -8.68 0.17
C GLU A 43 -9.36 -8.47 -0.59
N ASP A 44 -10.18 -7.52 -0.15
CA ASP A 44 -11.42 -7.20 -0.84
C ASP A 44 -11.14 -6.60 -2.22
N LEU A 45 -10.08 -5.80 -2.32
CA LEU A 45 -9.65 -5.23 -3.60
C LEU A 45 -9.29 -6.34 -4.60
N LEU A 46 -8.60 -7.38 -4.14
CA LEU A 46 -8.26 -8.52 -4.98
C LEU A 46 -9.50 -9.27 -5.46
N LEU A 47 -10.46 -9.47 -4.56
CA LEU A 47 -11.73 -10.13 -4.91
C LEU A 47 -12.47 -9.33 -5.97
N LEU A 48 -12.53 -8.02 -5.81
CA LEU A 48 -13.22 -7.14 -6.76
C LEU A 48 -12.53 -7.11 -8.12
N ALA A 49 -11.20 -7.07 -8.14
CA ALA A 49 -10.41 -7.11 -9.37
C ALA A 49 -10.65 -8.42 -10.13
N LYS A 50 -10.71 -9.54 -9.41
CA LYS A 50 -11.00 -10.85 -9.99
C LYS A 50 -12.43 -10.92 -10.56
N ALA A 51 -13.40 -10.39 -9.82
CA ALA A 51 -14.78 -10.33 -10.26
C ALA A 51 -14.93 -9.48 -11.52
N ASP A 52 -14.28 -8.33 -11.57
CA ASP A 52 -14.28 -7.45 -12.75
C ASP A 52 -13.73 -8.17 -13.98
N HIS A 53 -12.63 -8.90 -13.83
CA HIS A 53 -12.05 -9.68 -14.92
C HIS A 53 -13.00 -10.76 -15.42
N ARG A 54 -13.64 -11.49 -14.49
CA ARG A 54 -14.58 -12.57 -14.84
C ARG A 54 -15.84 -12.07 -15.53
N GLY A 55 -16.21 -10.82 -15.28
CA GLY A 55 -17.38 -10.22 -15.91
C GLY A 55 -17.17 -9.80 -17.35
N ARG A 56 -15.94 -9.89 -17.88
CA ARG A 56 -15.64 -9.50 -19.26
C ARG A 56 -15.95 -10.63 -20.23
N ILE A 57 -16.45 -10.27 -21.40
CA ILE A 57 -16.70 -11.22 -22.48
C ILE A 57 -15.35 -11.72 -23.01
N ASN A 58 -15.20 -13.02 -23.17
CA ASN A 58 -13.97 -13.66 -23.64
C ASN A 58 -12.77 -13.37 -22.73
N ALA A 59 -12.99 -13.34 -21.42
CA ALA A 59 -11.92 -13.12 -20.46
C ALA A 59 -10.83 -14.19 -20.58
N ALA A 60 -9.56 -13.76 -20.59
CA ALA A 60 -8.41 -14.66 -20.57
C ALA A 60 -8.32 -15.35 -19.20
N PRO A 61 -7.57 -16.49 -19.10
CA PRO A 61 -7.31 -17.12 -17.80
C PRO A 61 -6.68 -16.13 -16.82
N TYR A 62 -7.13 -16.16 -15.57
CA TYR A 62 -6.71 -15.20 -14.55
C TYR A 62 -5.61 -15.69 -13.60
N ALA A 63 -5.30 -16.98 -13.64
CA ALA A 63 -4.39 -17.60 -12.68
C ALA A 63 -3.03 -16.90 -12.57
N GLU A 64 -2.42 -16.54 -13.69
CA GLU A 64 -1.12 -15.87 -13.72
C GLU A 64 -1.20 -14.45 -13.14
N THR A 65 -2.23 -13.70 -13.53
CA THR A 65 -2.49 -12.36 -12.99
C THR A 65 -2.70 -12.41 -11.48
N GLU A 66 -3.52 -13.36 -11.03
CA GLU A 66 -3.77 -13.55 -9.59
C GLU A 66 -2.49 -13.88 -8.84
N ARG A 67 -1.64 -14.74 -9.39
CA ARG A 67 -0.34 -15.08 -8.80
C ARG A 67 0.55 -13.84 -8.66
N ILE A 68 0.62 -13.03 -9.68
CA ILE A 68 1.40 -11.78 -9.65
C ILE A 68 0.89 -10.86 -8.54
N ILE A 69 -0.41 -10.64 -8.48
CA ILE A 69 -1.02 -9.75 -7.49
C ILE A 69 -0.79 -10.28 -6.08
N ARG A 70 -1.00 -11.58 -5.86
CA ARG A 70 -0.79 -12.23 -4.55
C ARG A 70 0.65 -12.14 -4.09
N THR A 71 1.60 -12.33 -4.99
CA THR A 71 3.03 -12.20 -4.68
C THR A 71 3.36 -10.78 -4.21
N ARG A 72 2.81 -9.78 -4.88
CA ARG A 72 3.02 -8.38 -4.53
C ARG A 72 2.37 -8.02 -3.19
N LEU A 73 1.17 -8.54 -2.93
CA LEU A 73 0.49 -8.32 -1.65
C LEU A 73 1.27 -8.96 -0.50
N SER A 74 1.77 -10.18 -0.69
CA SER A 74 2.58 -10.85 0.33
C SER A 74 3.84 -10.06 0.65
N ALA A 75 4.50 -9.52 -0.36
CA ALA A 75 5.68 -8.68 -0.17
C ALA A 75 5.34 -7.39 0.60
N PHE A 76 4.21 -6.76 0.30
CA PHE A 76 3.74 -5.59 1.02
C PHE A 76 3.45 -5.92 2.49
N GLU A 77 2.71 -6.99 2.75
CA GLU A 77 2.36 -7.40 4.11
C GLU A 77 3.60 -7.71 4.94
N GLU A 78 4.57 -8.43 4.36
CA GLU A 78 5.84 -8.71 5.04
C GLU A 78 6.58 -7.42 5.37
N MET A 79 6.67 -6.50 4.43
CA MET A 79 7.31 -5.21 4.63
C MET A 79 6.66 -4.46 5.79
N MET A 80 5.33 -4.49 5.88
CA MET A 80 4.58 -3.77 6.92
C MET A 80 4.72 -4.40 8.31
N THR A 81 5.22 -5.64 8.41
CA THR A 81 5.52 -6.25 9.71
C THR A 81 6.89 -5.83 10.26
N ARG A 82 7.76 -5.27 9.43
CA ARG A 82 9.11 -4.85 9.86
C ARG A 82 9.04 -3.54 10.64
N PRO A 83 9.87 -3.40 11.70
CA PRO A 83 9.95 -2.13 12.42
C PRO A 83 10.33 -0.98 11.50
N HIS A 84 9.74 0.18 11.76
CA HIS A 84 10.08 1.41 11.06
C HIS A 84 10.00 2.60 12.02
N ILE A 85 10.23 3.81 11.53
CA ILE A 85 10.28 5.01 12.37
C ILE A 85 8.90 5.26 12.98
N THR A 86 8.87 5.44 14.31
CA THR A 86 7.67 5.71 15.09
C THR A 86 7.75 7.10 15.73
N GLY A 87 6.61 7.57 16.26
CA GLY A 87 6.59 8.80 17.05
C GLY A 87 7.52 8.72 18.26
N ALA A 88 7.62 7.54 18.88
CA ALA A 88 8.53 7.33 20.02
C ALA A 88 10.00 7.52 19.59
N ASP A 89 10.38 7.04 18.42
CA ASP A 89 11.72 7.25 17.87
C ASP A 89 12.04 8.74 17.71
N LEU A 90 11.08 9.52 17.23
CA LEU A 90 11.24 10.95 17.03
C LEU A 90 11.32 11.71 18.36
N LEU A 91 10.49 11.31 19.34
CA LEU A 91 10.56 11.89 20.69
C LEU A 91 11.93 11.67 21.30
N ALA A 92 12.51 10.48 21.15
CA ALA A 92 13.83 10.15 21.65
C ALA A 92 14.94 11.01 21.02
N ARG A 93 14.68 11.59 19.86
CA ARG A 93 15.59 12.48 19.16
C ARG A 93 15.30 13.96 19.39
N GLY A 94 14.42 14.27 20.33
CA GLY A 94 14.09 15.65 20.69
C GLY A 94 13.03 16.32 19.82
N ILE A 95 12.36 15.57 18.94
CA ILE A 95 11.29 16.12 18.13
C ILE A 95 10.02 16.19 18.98
N GLN A 96 9.42 17.38 19.05
CA GLN A 96 8.21 17.59 19.82
C GLN A 96 6.96 17.15 19.04
N PRO A 97 5.90 16.66 19.73
CA PRO A 97 4.63 16.40 19.07
C PRO A 97 4.08 17.66 18.40
N GLY A 98 3.53 17.51 17.20
CA GLY A 98 2.95 18.62 16.44
C GLY A 98 3.13 18.44 14.95
N LYS A 99 3.06 19.54 14.21
CA LYS A 99 3.13 19.54 12.74
C LYS A 99 4.45 18.94 12.21
N GLU A 100 5.57 19.29 12.84
CA GLU A 100 6.87 18.79 12.41
C GLU A 100 6.95 17.27 12.56
N MET A 101 6.50 16.72 13.69
CA MET A 101 6.46 15.27 13.89
C MET A 101 5.56 14.60 12.85
N GLY A 102 4.39 15.18 12.58
CA GLY A 102 3.47 14.66 11.56
C GLY A 102 4.12 14.62 10.18
N ARG A 103 4.80 15.69 9.79
CA ARG A 103 5.53 15.78 8.52
C ARG A 103 6.62 14.71 8.41
N LEU A 104 7.38 14.52 9.49
CA LEU A 104 8.45 13.52 9.53
C LEU A 104 7.90 12.10 9.46
N LEU A 105 6.78 11.83 10.12
CA LEU A 105 6.14 10.51 10.06
C LEU A 105 5.59 10.22 8.65
N GLU A 106 5.03 11.21 7.98
CA GLU A 106 4.57 11.06 6.60
C GLU A 106 5.74 10.76 5.66
N GLU A 107 6.85 11.48 5.81
CA GLU A 107 8.06 11.23 5.02
C GLU A 107 8.62 9.83 5.29
N ALA A 108 8.67 9.42 6.56
CA ALA A 108 9.11 8.08 6.94
C ALA A 108 8.22 7.00 6.30
N HIS A 109 6.92 7.20 6.30
CA HIS A 109 5.98 6.27 5.68
C HIS A 109 6.20 6.17 4.17
N ARG A 110 6.41 7.30 3.52
CA ARG A 110 6.72 7.34 2.08
C ARG A 110 7.99 6.54 1.76
N LEU A 111 9.03 6.68 2.59
CA LEU A 111 10.27 5.92 2.44
C LEU A 111 10.02 4.43 2.68
N ARG A 112 9.20 4.09 3.68
CA ARG A 112 8.81 2.71 3.96
C ARG A 112 8.16 2.07 2.74
N LEU A 113 7.20 2.74 2.12
CA LEU A 113 6.52 2.22 0.93
C LEU A 113 7.47 2.10 -0.26
N ALA A 114 8.52 2.89 -0.29
CA ALA A 114 9.57 2.79 -1.31
C ALA A 114 10.57 1.66 -1.04
N GLY A 115 10.40 0.93 0.07
CA GLY A 115 11.26 -0.20 0.42
C GLY A 115 12.49 0.18 1.24
N VAL A 116 12.58 1.42 1.70
CA VAL A 116 13.72 1.90 2.51
C VAL A 116 13.58 1.39 3.94
N LYS A 117 14.63 0.72 4.44
CA LYS A 117 14.64 0.19 5.81
C LYS A 117 14.78 1.32 6.82
N LYS A 118 14.40 1.04 8.07
CA LYS A 118 14.41 2.03 9.16
C LYS A 118 15.74 2.78 9.28
N GLU A 119 16.85 2.05 9.33
CA GLU A 119 18.18 2.67 9.52
C GLU A 119 18.51 3.61 8.36
N ASP A 120 18.22 3.19 7.13
CA ASP A 120 18.48 3.99 5.94
C ASP A 120 17.56 5.21 5.89
N ALA A 121 16.30 5.05 6.29
CA ALA A 121 15.36 6.15 6.37
C ALA A 121 15.80 7.20 7.39
N LEU A 122 16.27 6.76 8.56
CA LEU A 122 16.81 7.67 9.58
C LEU A 122 17.98 8.48 9.02
N ARG A 123 18.88 7.83 8.29
CA ARG A 123 20.03 8.53 7.67
C ARG A 123 19.59 9.53 6.61
N GLN A 124 18.67 9.12 5.73
CA GLN A 124 18.15 10.01 4.67
C GLN A 124 17.44 11.22 5.22
N MET A 125 16.73 11.05 6.33
CA MET A 125 16.02 12.13 7.01
C MET A 125 16.91 12.94 7.95
N ARG A 126 18.18 12.56 8.08
CA ARG A 126 19.17 13.20 8.96
C ARG A 126 18.77 13.18 10.44
N LEU A 127 18.25 12.05 10.86
CA LEU A 127 17.81 11.83 12.24
C LEU A 127 18.80 11.00 13.08
#